data_20140d40bc101d06b58ca360ec6ac04f
#
_entry.id   20140d40bc101d06b58ca360ec6ac04f
#
_cell.length_a   1.000
_cell.length_b   1.000
_cell.length_c   1.000
_cell.angle_alpha   90.00
_cell.angle_beta   90.00
_cell.angle_gamma   90.00
#
_symmetry.space_group_name_H-M   'P 1'
#
loop_
_entity.id
_entity.type
_entity.pdbx_description
1 polymer ?
#
loop_
_entity_poly.entity_id
_entity_poly.type
_entity_poly.pdbx_seq_one_letter_code
_entity_poly.pdbx_strand_id
1 'polypeptide(L)'
;GMFWFPNSGINIPLSVLVGMSAMFAGASRAFMTSIVFALETTGQSNALLPLLATCTTSYFTSFFLMENTIMTEKIARRGVVTPHSYEPDILEKTTVEQIVNDNGIVINDNMEIGEVRNWLTHESDLHSNYFIISDTEGEYKGLLSSSTLFNSQHSTDKKVGSIIKRNNLFIQPTETLRKAVEIMAKENVDILPIVVDKKITGILTYQHIISIYKNGLDEHEKQQAHISLNRQRL
;
A
#
# COMPACT_ATOMS: atom_id res chain seq x y z
N GLY A 1 -40.65 6.82 29.92
CA GLY A 1 -41.85 6.79 29.06
C GLY A 1 -43.14 6.81 29.87
N MET A 2 -43.24 6.04 30.96
CA MET A 2 -44.45 5.97 31.80
C MET A 2 -44.86 7.31 32.49
N PHE A 3 -43.92 8.16 32.78
CA PHE A 3 -44.19 9.44 33.45
C PHE A 3 -44.90 10.46 32.52
N TRP A 4 -44.62 10.39 31.22
CA TRP A 4 -45.17 11.32 30.22
C TRP A 4 -46.41 10.78 29.50
N PHE A 5 -46.57 9.43 29.45
CA PHE A 5 -47.67 8.75 28.74
C PHE A 5 -48.23 7.59 29.58
N PRO A 6 -48.98 7.84 30.63
CA PRO A 6 -49.45 6.83 31.60
C PRO A 6 -50.40 5.78 31.00
N ASN A 7 -51.06 6.04 29.88
CA ASN A 7 -52.03 5.14 29.23
C ASN A 7 -51.58 4.55 27.90
N SER A 8 -50.24 4.53 27.60
CA SER A 8 -49.76 4.17 26.27
C SER A 8 -49.66 2.64 26.01
N GLY A 9 -50.00 1.78 26.99
CA GLY A 9 -49.88 0.32 26.80
C GLY A 9 -48.46 -0.16 26.47
N ILE A 10 -47.42 0.61 26.80
CA ILE A 10 -46.03 0.35 26.46
C ILE A 10 -45.54 -0.93 27.16
N ASN A 11 -45.12 -1.91 26.42
CA ASN A 11 -44.46 -3.09 26.95
C ASN A 11 -43.04 -2.73 27.39
N ILE A 12 -42.81 -2.65 28.72
CA ILE A 12 -41.54 -2.22 29.29
C ILE A 12 -40.36 -3.09 28.85
N PRO A 13 -40.39 -4.44 28.90
CA PRO A 13 -39.31 -5.29 28.41
C PRO A 13 -38.95 -5.00 26.98
N LEU A 14 -39.96 -4.83 26.11
CA LEU A 14 -39.72 -4.53 24.69
C LEU A 14 -39.03 -3.16 24.50
N SER A 15 -39.48 -2.15 25.24
CA SER A 15 -38.88 -0.81 25.13
C SER A 15 -37.44 -0.79 25.60
N VAL A 16 -37.10 -1.53 26.63
CA VAL A 16 -35.72 -1.66 27.12
C VAL A 16 -34.84 -2.36 26.08
N LEU A 17 -35.30 -3.48 25.48
CA LEU A 17 -34.61 -4.21 24.43
C LEU A 17 -34.30 -3.31 23.22
N VAL A 18 -35.32 -2.60 22.75
CA VAL A 18 -35.22 -1.67 21.62
C VAL A 18 -34.21 -0.57 21.89
N GLY A 19 -34.26 0.02 23.10
CA GLY A 19 -33.33 1.08 23.54
C GLY A 19 -31.87 0.60 23.59
N MET A 20 -31.62 -0.58 24.17
CA MET A 20 -30.29 -1.18 24.24
C MET A 20 -29.72 -1.49 22.85
N SER A 21 -30.54 -2.10 21.99
CA SER A 21 -30.14 -2.45 20.63
C SER A 21 -29.86 -1.21 19.78
N ALA A 22 -30.68 -0.17 19.90
CA ALA A 22 -30.48 1.11 19.22
C ALA A 22 -29.19 1.81 19.69
N MET A 23 -28.90 1.80 20.98
CA MET A 23 -27.65 2.34 21.52
C MET A 23 -26.43 1.57 20.99
N PHE A 24 -26.50 0.25 20.96
CA PHE A 24 -25.40 -0.58 20.43
C PHE A 24 -25.21 -0.36 18.92
N ALA A 25 -26.30 -0.29 18.13
CA ALA A 25 -26.25 -0.02 16.70
C ALA A 25 -25.60 1.35 16.40
N GLY A 26 -25.92 2.38 17.14
CA GLY A 26 -25.35 3.72 16.99
C GLY A 26 -23.88 3.78 17.41
N ALA A 27 -23.51 3.20 18.55
CA ALA A 27 -22.16 3.28 19.08
C ALA A 27 -21.14 2.46 18.27
N SER A 28 -21.52 1.24 17.84
CA SER A 28 -20.63 0.33 17.12
C SER A 28 -20.74 0.42 15.58
N ARG A 29 -21.81 1.07 15.06
CA ARG A 29 -22.22 1.04 13.65
C ARG A 29 -22.48 -0.37 13.11
N ALA A 30 -22.72 -1.33 14.00
CA ALA A 30 -23.00 -2.73 13.64
C ALA A 30 -24.54 -2.97 13.60
N PHE A 31 -25.20 -2.36 12.62
CA PHE A 31 -26.65 -2.32 12.46
C PHE A 31 -27.31 -3.71 12.48
N MET A 32 -26.91 -4.58 11.54
CA MET A 32 -27.50 -5.92 11.43
C MET A 32 -27.22 -6.79 12.66
N THR A 33 -26.00 -6.73 13.18
CA THR A 33 -25.61 -7.48 14.38
C THR A 33 -26.46 -7.11 15.58
N SER A 34 -26.77 -5.82 15.75
CA SER A 34 -27.60 -5.34 16.85
C SER A 34 -29.02 -5.90 16.81
N ILE A 35 -29.62 -5.98 15.63
CA ILE A 35 -30.97 -6.50 15.43
C ILE A 35 -31.00 -8.02 15.62
N VAL A 36 -30.10 -8.73 14.95
CA VAL A 36 -30.04 -10.21 15.00
C VAL A 36 -29.79 -10.67 16.43
N PHE A 37 -28.82 -10.06 17.13
CA PHE A 37 -28.51 -10.37 18.52
C PHE A 37 -29.72 -10.16 19.45
N ALA A 38 -30.44 -9.04 19.29
CA ALA A 38 -31.63 -8.74 20.10
C ALA A 38 -32.76 -9.74 19.85
N LEU A 39 -33.00 -10.13 18.61
CA LEU A 39 -34.04 -11.11 18.25
C LEU A 39 -33.69 -12.52 18.74
N GLU A 40 -32.44 -12.92 18.58
CA GLU A 40 -31.96 -14.24 18.96
C GLU A 40 -32.00 -14.46 20.48
N THR A 41 -31.54 -13.45 21.24
CA THR A 41 -31.51 -13.53 22.70
C THR A 41 -32.89 -13.50 23.35
N THR A 42 -33.88 -12.84 22.73
CA THR A 42 -35.22 -12.70 23.32
C THR A 42 -36.28 -13.61 22.71
N GLY A 43 -36.04 -14.15 21.50
CA GLY A 43 -37.01 -14.99 20.76
C GLY A 43 -38.29 -14.24 20.36
N GLN A 44 -38.36 -12.91 20.49
CA GLN A 44 -39.55 -12.09 20.25
C GLN A 44 -39.57 -11.55 18.80
N SER A 45 -40.17 -12.30 17.89
CA SER A 45 -40.31 -11.88 16.49
C SER A 45 -41.11 -10.58 16.30
N ASN A 46 -42.02 -10.26 17.23
CA ASN A 46 -42.83 -9.05 17.21
C ASN A 46 -41.99 -7.77 17.42
N ALA A 47 -40.76 -7.91 17.93
CA ALA A 47 -39.82 -6.81 18.15
C ALA A 47 -39.11 -6.38 16.86
N LEU A 48 -39.22 -7.12 15.78
CA LEU A 48 -38.45 -6.89 14.53
C LEU A 48 -38.68 -5.50 13.94
N LEU A 49 -39.92 -5.09 13.78
CA LEU A 49 -40.26 -3.76 13.21
C LEU A 49 -39.76 -2.60 14.08
N PRO A 50 -40.03 -2.58 15.39
CA PRO A 50 -39.49 -1.55 16.27
C PRO A 50 -37.95 -1.53 16.28
N LEU A 51 -37.31 -2.68 16.30
CA LEU A 51 -35.84 -2.80 16.25
C LEU A 51 -35.25 -2.23 14.94
N LEU A 52 -35.85 -2.60 13.80
CA LEU A 52 -35.44 -2.05 12.51
C LEU A 52 -35.54 -0.53 12.49
N ALA A 53 -36.67 0.04 12.88
CA ALA A 53 -36.90 1.48 12.87
C ALA A 53 -35.89 2.23 13.76
N THR A 54 -35.74 1.77 15.00
CA THR A 54 -34.88 2.45 15.99
C THR A 54 -33.39 2.26 15.74
N CYS A 55 -32.96 1.05 15.35
CA CYS A 55 -31.54 0.81 15.02
C CYS A 55 -31.14 1.55 13.76
N THR A 56 -32.00 1.64 12.74
CA THR A 56 -31.75 2.41 11.51
C THR A 56 -31.60 3.90 11.85
N THR A 57 -32.55 4.47 12.61
CA THR A 57 -32.49 5.87 13.01
C THR A 57 -31.23 6.17 13.83
N SER A 58 -30.90 5.32 14.78
CA SER A 58 -29.71 5.43 15.62
C SER A 58 -28.42 5.35 14.79
N TYR A 59 -28.36 4.42 13.84
CA TYR A 59 -27.23 4.28 12.92
C TYR A 59 -27.00 5.54 12.10
N PHE A 60 -28.05 6.08 11.45
CA PHE A 60 -27.92 7.30 10.66
C PHE A 60 -27.55 8.51 11.54
N THR A 61 -28.16 8.65 12.69
CA THR A 61 -27.81 9.72 13.63
C THR A 61 -26.34 9.65 14.02
N SER A 62 -25.84 8.47 14.37
CA SER A 62 -24.43 8.26 14.67
C SER A 62 -23.52 8.53 13.47
N PHE A 63 -23.94 8.15 12.27
CA PHE A 63 -23.16 8.38 11.05
C PHE A 63 -22.98 9.87 10.75
N PHE A 64 -24.00 10.70 10.98
CA PHE A 64 -23.93 12.13 10.73
C PHE A 64 -23.27 12.94 11.85
N LEU A 65 -23.40 12.50 13.10
CA LEU A 65 -22.93 13.26 14.27
C LEU A 65 -21.57 12.82 14.81
N MET A 66 -21.17 11.57 14.57
CA MET A 66 -19.94 10.99 15.12
C MET A 66 -18.93 10.69 14.01
N GLU A 67 -17.73 11.22 14.12
CA GLU A 67 -16.64 10.91 13.18
C GLU A 67 -16.11 9.47 13.38
N ASN A 68 -15.93 9.04 14.63
CA ASN A 68 -15.37 7.75 14.98
C ASN A 68 -16.39 6.84 15.66
N THR A 69 -16.25 5.52 15.49
CA THR A 69 -17.00 4.52 16.24
C THR A 69 -16.30 4.22 17.56
N ILE A 70 -17.02 3.59 18.52
CA ILE A 70 -16.42 3.15 19.79
C ILE A 70 -15.22 2.21 19.58
N MET A 71 -15.20 1.49 18.46
CA MET A 71 -14.10 0.58 18.10
C MET A 71 -12.87 1.33 17.58
N THR A 72 -13.06 2.39 16.79
CA THR A 72 -11.97 3.12 16.13
C THR A 72 -11.47 4.31 16.96
N GLU A 73 -12.21 4.77 17.95
CA GLU A 73 -11.84 5.94 18.76
C GLU A 73 -10.50 5.77 19.49
N LYS A 74 -10.24 4.57 20.06
CA LYS A 74 -8.96 4.29 20.74
C LYS A 74 -7.78 4.35 19.79
N ILE A 75 -7.97 3.94 18.54
CA ILE A 75 -6.93 3.93 17.50
C ILE A 75 -6.72 5.36 16.99
N ALA A 76 -7.81 6.09 16.75
CA ALA A 76 -7.76 7.48 16.33
C ALA A 76 -7.06 8.38 17.36
N ARG A 77 -7.30 8.17 18.67
CA ARG A 77 -6.60 8.89 19.74
C ARG A 77 -5.09 8.65 19.80
N ARG A 78 -4.61 7.57 19.21
CA ARG A 78 -3.16 7.28 19.05
C ARG A 78 -2.55 7.91 17.80
N GLY A 79 -3.31 8.74 17.08
CA GLY A 79 -2.87 9.41 15.85
C GLY A 79 -2.85 8.51 14.60
N VAL A 80 -3.42 7.29 14.69
CA VAL A 80 -3.55 6.39 13.56
C VAL A 80 -4.88 6.66 12.87
N VAL A 81 -4.82 7.19 11.64
CA VAL A 81 -6.01 7.35 10.78
C VAL A 81 -6.34 5.99 10.19
N THR A 82 -7.47 5.41 10.59
CA THR A 82 -7.99 4.19 9.97
C THR A 82 -8.76 4.56 8.71
N PRO A 83 -8.34 4.12 7.53
CA PRO A 83 -9.10 4.36 6.30
C PRO A 83 -10.46 3.68 6.39
N HIS A 84 -11.50 4.35 5.92
CA HIS A 84 -12.89 3.85 5.94
C HIS A 84 -13.12 2.68 4.96
N SER A 85 -12.24 2.51 3.99
CA SER A 85 -12.21 1.36 3.07
C SER A 85 -10.81 0.76 3.06
N TYR A 86 -10.73 -0.57 3.05
CA TYR A 86 -9.49 -1.27 2.77
C TYR A 86 -9.23 -1.16 1.27
N GLU A 87 -8.45 -0.18 0.87
CA GLU A 87 -7.91 -0.11 -0.48
C GLU A 87 -6.56 -0.82 -0.46
N PRO A 88 -6.42 -1.91 -1.20
CA PRO A 88 -5.14 -2.60 -1.27
C PRO A 88 -4.11 -1.67 -1.90
N ASP A 89 -2.93 -1.61 -1.30
CA ASP A 89 -1.80 -0.80 -1.76
C ASP A 89 -1.49 -1.12 -3.24
N ILE A 90 -1.38 -0.08 -4.06
CA ILE A 90 -1.04 -0.19 -5.49
C ILE A 90 0.26 -0.99 -5.66
N LEU A 91 1.22 -0.80 -4.75
CA LEU A 91 2.48 -1.51 -4.76
C LEU A 91 2.34 -3.02 -4.50
N GLU A 92 1.28 -3.45 -3.81
CA GLU A 92 0.98 -4.88 -3.61
C GLU A 92 0.29 -5.52 -4.82
N LYS A 93 -0.48 -4.73 -5.56
CA LYS A 93 -1.22 -5.21 -6.75
C LYS A 93 -0.36 -5.29 -7.99
N THR A 94 0.64 -4.41 -8.10
CA THR A 94 1.46 -4.27 -9.30
C THR A 94 2.68 -5.17 -9.22
N THR A 95 2.88 -6.00 -10.23
CA THR A 95 4.09 -6.84 -10.37
C THR A 95 5.20 -6.09 -11.09
N VAL A 96 6.44 -6.50 -10.83
CA VAL A 96 7.63 -5.90 -11.45
C VAL A 96 7.60 -6.03 -12.96
N GLU A 97 7.08 -7.14 -13.52
CA GLU A 97 6.97 -7.39 -14.95
C GLU A 97 6.19 -6.29 -15.72
N GLN A 98 5.22 -5.67 -15.07
CA GLN A 98 4.40 -4.62 -15.69
C GLN A 98 5.17 -3.31 -15.93
N ILE A 99 6.39 -3.21 -15.40
CA ILE A 99 7.14 -1.95 -15.32
C ILE A 99 8.59 -2.10 -15.78
N VAL A 100 8.87 -3.13 -16.51
CA VAL A 100 10.22 -3.36 -17.04
C VAL A 100 10.65 -2.18 -17.91
N ASN A 101 11.81 -1.60 -17.59
CA ASN A 101 12.45 -0.57 -18.41
C ASN A 101 13.90 -1.00 -18.70
N ASP A 102 14.38 -0.68 -19.89
CA ASP A 102 15.73 -1.02 -20.33
C ASP A 102 16.75 0.09 -20.02
N ASN A 103 16.34 1.17 -19.39
CA ASN A 103 17.17 2.35 -19.13
C ASN A 103 18.07 2.16 -17.90
N GLY A 104 19.11 1.37 -18.02
CA GLY A 104 20.12 1.25 -16.97
C GLY A 104 21.49 0.99 -17.57
N ILE A 105 22.54 1.31 -16.82
CA ILE A 105 23.91 1.13 -17.24
C ILE A 105 24.33 -0.28 -16.83
N VAL A 106 24.55 -1.12 -17.86
CA VAL A 106 25.11 -2.46 -17.71
C VAL A 106 26.57 -2.41 -18.15
N ILE A 107 27.47 -2.84 -17.27
CA ILE A 107 28.91 -2.86 -17.49
C ILE A 107 29.39 -4.30 -17.50
N ASN A 108 30.30 -4.63 -18.44
CA ASN A 108 30.89 -5.97 -18.49
C ASN A 108 31.94 -6.14 -17.37
N ASP A 109 31.93 -7.28 -16.71
CA ASP A 109 32.81 -7.62 -15.58
C ASP A 109 34.32 -7.69 -16.02
N ASN A 110 34.57 -7.93 -17.29
CA ASN A 110 35.92 -8.03 -17.85
C ASN A 110 36.54 -6.67 -18.23
N MET A 111 35.75 -5.58 -18.23
CA MET A 111 36.27 -4.24 -18.50
C MET A 111 37.23 -3.77 -17.41
N GLU A 112 38.22 -2.98 -17.79
CA GLU A 112 39.12 -2.34 -16.83
C GLU A 112 38.45 -1.15 -16.15
N ILE A 113 38.70 -0.94 -14.83
CA ILE A 113 38.14 0.16 -14.05
C ILE A 113 38.48 1.51 -14.68
N GLY A 114 39.69 1.66 -15.28
CA GLY A 114 40.13 2.88 -15.94
C GLY A 114 39.30 3.20 -17.19
N GLU A 115 39.00 2.21 -18.02
CA GLU A 115 38.12 2.39 -19.19
C GLU A 115 36.71 2.83 -18.79
N VAL A 116 36.13 2.16 -17.81
CA VAL A 116 34.77 2.48 -17.34
C VAL A 116 34.69 3.86 -16.72
N ARG A 117 35.69 4.27 -15.93
CA ARG A 117 35.76 5.63 -15.38
C ARG A 117 35.83 6.68 -16.48
N ASN A 118 36.70 6.48 -17.48
CA ASN A 118 36.84 7.39 -18.62
C ASN A 118 35.54 7.48 -19.42
N TRP A 119 34.90 6.35 -19.70
CA TRP A 119 33.63 6.30 -20.41
C TRP A 119 32.55 7.08 -19.67
N LEU A 120 32.33 6.81 -18.38
CA LEU A 120 31.33 7.50 -17.55
C LEU A 120 31.63 9.01 -17.36
N THR A 121 32.89 9.43 -17.43
CA THR A 121 33.26 10.85 -17.31
C THR A 121 32.95 11.63 -18.59
N HIS A 122 32.97 10.99 -19.74
CA HIS A 122 32.66 11.62 -21.04
C HIS A 122 31.15 11.67 -21.33
N GLU A 123 30.37 10.74 -20.78
CA GLU A 123 28.92 10.72 -20.91
C GLU A 123 28.27 11.39 -19.70
N SER A 124 28.22 12.72 -19.69
CA SER A 124 27.74 13.54 -18.58
C SER A 124 26.28 13.36 -18.20
N ASP A 125 25.47 12.69 -19.01
CA ASP A 125 24.04 12.46 -18.76
C ASP A 125 23.76 11.21 -17.94
N LEU A 126 24.78 10.36 -17.67
CA LEU A 126 24.65 9.09 -16.96
C LEU A 126 24.92 9.23 -15.46
N HIS A 127 24.10 10.01 -14.75
CA HIS A 127 24.17 10.08 -13.29
C HIS A 127 23.42 8.93 -12.62
N SER A 128 24.11 7.81 -12.45
CA SER A 128 23.59 6.67 -11.66
C SER A 128 24.48 6.42 -10.44
N ASN A 129 23.85 6.17 -9.29
CA ASN A 129 24.59 5.81 -8.07
C ASN A 129 25.07 4.36 -8.09
N TYR A 130 24.45 3.52 -8.92
CA TYR A 130 24.75 2.10 -9.03
C TYR A 130 24.80 1.66 -10.50
N PHE A 131 25.68 0.71 -10.78
CA PHE A 131 25.87 0.09 -12.08
C PHE A 131 25.60 -1.41 -11.96
N ILE A 132 24.96 -1.97 -12.98
CA ILE A 132 24.67 -3.41 -13.07
C ILE A 132 25.84 -4.07 -13.78
N ILE A 133 26.37 -5.13 -13.21
CA ILE A 133 27.52 -5.86 -13.78
C ILE A 133 27.02 -7.18 -14.36
N SER A 134 27.35 -7.41 -15.63
CA SER A 134 27.12 -8.67 -16.33
C SER A 134 28.41 -9.25 -16.87
N ASP A 135 28.41 -10.56 -17.18
CA ASP A 135 29.49 -11.16 -17.97
C ASP A 135 29.26 -10.98 -19.48
N THR A 136 30.13 -11.61 -20.26
CA THR A 136 30.05 -11.60 -21.73
C THR A 136 28.84 -12.34 -22.31
N GLU A 137 28.18 -13.19 -21.51
CA GLU A 137 26.98 -13.92 -21.91
C GLU A 137 25.69 -13.24 -21.46
N GLY A 138 25.83 -12.08 -20.81
CA GLY A 138 24.68 -11.29 -20.24
C GLY A 138 24.17 -11.83 -18.92
N GLU A 139 24.91 -12.73 -18.25
CA GLU A 139 24.56 -13.18 -16.92
C GLU A 139 24.84 -12.10 -15.87
N TYR A 140 23.92 -11.93 -14.95
CA TYR A 140 24.05 -11.01 -13.83
C TYR A 140 25.15 -11.45 -12.87
N LYS A 141 26.10 -10.56 -12.56
CA LYS A 141 27.19 -10.79 -11.61
C LYS A 141 27.05 -9.99 -10.32
N GLY A 142 26.34 -8.87 -10.35
CA GLY A 142 26.12 -8.05 -9.16
C GLY A 142 25.92 -6.56 -9.44
N LEU A 143 25.80 -5.80 -8.35
CA LEU A 143 25.72 -4.34 -8.36
C LEU A 143 27.00 -3.72 -7.85
N LEU A 144 27.43 -2.65 -8.52
CA LEU A 144 28.57 -1.83 -8.16
C LEU A 144 28.14 -0.40 -7.90
N SER A 145 28.50 0.18 -6.74
CA SER A 145 28.21 1.58 -6.47
C SER A 145 29.23 2.51 -7.15
N SER A 146 28.76 3.66 -7.58
CA SER A 146 29.60 4.73 -8.12
C SER A 146 30.75 5.10 -7.17
N SER A 147 30.48 5.19 -5.88
CA SER A 147 31.49 5.45 -4.85
C SER A 147 32.59 4.38 -4.78
N THR A 148 32.27 3.11 -5.03
CA THR A 148 33.27 2.03 -5.10
C THR A 148 34.07 2.09 -6.40
N LEU A 149 33.40 2.35 -7.51
CA LEU A 149 34.05 2.45 -8.82
C LEU A 149 35.07 3.60 -8.85
N PHE A 150 34.71 4.77 -8.31
CA PHE A 150 35.58 5.96 -8.30
C PHE A 150 36.53 6.02 -7.10
N ASN A 151 36.58 4.99 -6.25
CA ASN A 151 37.52 4.97 -5.13
C ASN A 151 38.98 4.84 -5.65
N SER A 152 39.84 5.79 -5.25
CA SER A 152 41.25 5.84 -5.63
C SER A 152 42.09 4.66 -5.16
N GLN A 153 41.61 3.86 -4.20
CA GLN A 153 42.28 2.65 -3.73
C GLN A 153 42.26 1.50 -4.77
N HIS A 154 41.38 1.57 -5.75
CA HIS A 154 41.30 0.56 -6.82
C HIS A 154 42.16 1.01 -8.00
N SER A 155 43.18 0.20 -8.33
CA SER A 155 44.04 0.43 -9.50
C SER A 155 43.20 0.39 -10.79
N THR A 156 43.56 1.24 -11.75
CA THR A 156 42.88 1.39 -13.04
C THR A 156 42.93 0.12 -13.89
N ASP A 157 43.99 -0.69 -13.71
CA ASP A 157 44.26 -1.91 -14.50
C ASP A 157 43.48 -3.13 -13.97
N LYS A 158 42.74 -3.00 -12.86
CA LYS A 158 41.91 -4.09 -12.32
C LYS A 158 40.60 -4.19 -13.08
N LYS A 159 40.11 -5.43 -13.23
CA LYS A 159 38.80 -5.71 -13.80
C LYS A 159 37.68 -5.31 -12.83
N VAL A 160 36.57 -4.81 -13.37
CA VAL A 160 35.37 -4.43 -12.63
C VAL A 160 34.83 -5.60 -11.81
N GLY A 161 34.86 -6.82 -12.36
CA GLY A 161 34.42 -8.04 -11.67
C GLY A 161 35.09 -8.28 -10.31
N SER A 162 36.33 -7.80 -10.12
CA SER A 162 37.07 -8.01 -8.86
C SER A 162 36.61 -7.13 -7.68
N ILE A 163 35.81 -6.09 -7.96
CA ILE A 163 35.35 -5.12 -6.93
C ILE A 163 33.85 -5.21 -6.65
N ILE A 164 33.15 -6.19 -7.23
CA ILE A 164 31.73 -6.41 -6.98
C ILE A 164 31.53 -6.83 -5.52
N LYS A 165 30.60 -6.15 -4.84
CA LYS A 165 30.29 -6.46 -3.43
C LYS A 165 28.89 -7.04 -3.21
N ARG A 166 27.95 -6.86 -4.15
CA ARG A 166 26.53 -7.21 -4.01
C ARG A 166 26.07 -8.13 -5.15
N ASN A 167 26.35 -9.43 -5.00
CA ASN A 167 26.11 -10.43 -6.03
C ASN A 167 24.68 -10.99 -6.02
N ASN A 168 23.96 -10.87 -4.89
CA ASN A 168 22.65 -11.49 -4.69
C ASN A 168 21.50 -10.46 -4.64
N LEU A 169 21.73 -9.25 -5.17
CA LEU A 169 20.76 -8.18 -5.12
C LEU A 169 20.05 -8.08 -6.49
N PHE A 170 18.93 -8.75 -6.60
CA PHE A 170 18.08 -8.78 -7.79
C PHE A 170 16.63 -9.06 -7.39
N ILE A 171 15.71 -8.87 -8.32
CA ILE A 171 14.28 -9.17 -8.14
C ILE A 171 13.75 -9.99 -9.32
N GLN A 172 12.74 -10.83 -9.07
CA GLN A 172 12.07 -11.58 -10.12
C GLN A 172 10.89 -10.79 -10.72
N PRO A 173 10.53 -10.99 -12.00
CA PRO A 173 9.41 -10.29 -12.64
C PRO A 173 8.06 -10.51 -11.95
N THR A 174 7.86 -11.68 -11.36
CA THR A 174 6.62 -12.10 -10.68
C THR A 174 6.44 -11.48 -9.30
N GLU A 175 7.47 -10.89 -8.73
CA GLU A 175 7.39 -10.26 -7.42
C GLU A 175 6.68 -8.90 -7.48
N THR A 176 6.14 -8.46 -6.34
CA THR A 176 5.40 -7.20 -6.24
C THR A 176 6.35 -6.01 -6.11
N LEU A 177 5.86 -4.82 -6.49
CA LEU A 177 6.62 -3.58 -6.29
C LEU A 177 6.89 -3.29 -4.81
N ARG A 178 6.00 -3.70 -3.92
CA ARG A 178 6.23 -3.57 -2.48
C ARG A 178 7.49 -4.30 -2.05
N LYS A 179 7.67 -5.53 -2.56
CA LYS A 179 8.88 -6.30 -2.30
C LYS A 179 10.14 -5.62 -2.84
N ALA A 180 10.04 -5.02 -4.03
CA ALA A 180 11.14 -4.23 -4.59
C ALA A 180 11.52 -3.05 -3.69
N VAL A 181 10.53 -2.28 -3.23
CA VAL A 181 10.74 -1.15 -2.30
C VAL A 181 11.39 -1.60 -0.99
N GLU A 182 10.95 -2.71 -0.42
CA GLU A 182 11.54 -3.27 0.80
C GLU A 182 13.02 -3.64 0.62
N ILE A 183 13.37 -4.27 -0.51
CA ILE A 183 14.75 -4.62 -0.84
C ILE A 183 15.58 -3.35 -1.04
N MET A 184 15.08 -2.39 -1.83
CA MET A 184 15.76 -1.12 -2.08
C MET A 184 16.02 -0.34 -0.77
N ALA A 185 15.04 -0.27 0.12
CA ALA A 185 15.15 0.42 1.39
C ALA A 185 16.14 -0.29 2.34
N LYS A 186 16.07 -1.63 2.44
CA LYS A 186 16.95 -2.43 3.29
C LYS A 186 18.42 -2.33 2.86
N GLU A 187 18.65 -2.43 1.55
CA GLU A 187 20.00 -2.44 0.98
C GLU A 187 20.51 -1.04 0.63
N ASN A 188 19.67 -0.01 0.80
CA ASN A 188 19.95 1.38 0.48
C ASN A 188 20.45 1.54 -0.96
N VAL A 189 19.65 1.05 -1.92
CA VAL A 189 19.90 1.14 -3.36
C VAL A 189 18.71 1.78 -4.07
N ASP A 190 18.96 2.51 -5.13
CA ASP A 190 17.96 3.19 -5.95
C ASP A 190 17.61 2.44 -7.25
N ILE A 191 18.27 1.30 -7.47
CA ILE A 191 18.15 0.46 -8.65
C ILE A 191 18.14 -1.03 -8.27
N LEU A 192 17.30 -1.82 -8.93
CA LEU A 192 17.28 -3.27 -8.83
C LEU A 192 17.27 -3.91 -10.23
N PRO A 193 18.20 -4.80 -10.55
CA PRO A 193 18.12 -5.61 -11.77
C PRO A 193 17.02 -6.64 -11.65
N ILE A 194 16.27 -6.80 -12.73
CA ILE A 194 15.26 -7.84 -12.88
C ILE A 194 15.96 -9.02 -13.57
N VAL A 195 15.99 -10.17 -12.90
CA VAL A 195 16.76 -11.32 -13.35
C VAL A 195 15.87 -12.54 -13.50
N VAL A 196 15.95 -13.19 -14.67
CA VAL A 196 15.33 -14.48 -14.98
C VAL A 196 16.40 -15.42 -15.46
N ASP A 197 16.50 -16.61 -14.91
CA ASP A 197 17.49 -17.62 -15.28
C ASP A 197 18.92 -17.07 -15.37
N LYS A 198 19.30 -16.26 -14.38
CA LYS A 198 20.57 -15.53 -14.26
C LYS A 198 20.80 -14.42 -15.30
N LYS A 199 19.89 -14.22 -16.26
CA LYS A 199 20.01 -13.16 -17.25
C LYS A 199 19.24 -11.92 -16.82
N ILE A 200 19.79 -10.75 -17.12
CA ILE A 200 19.18 -9.46 -16.88
C ILE A 200 18.10 -9.26 -17.95
N THR A 201 16.84 -9.17 -17.51
CA THR A 201 15.68 -8.95 -18.38
C THR A 201 15.17 -7.53 -18.33
N GLY A 202 15.63 -6.74 -17.35
CA GLY A 202 15.23 -5.35 -17.22
C GLY A 202 15.78 -4.73 -15.94
N ILE A 203 15.41 -3.48 -15.73
CA ILE A 203 15.91 -2.67 -14.63
C ILE A 203 14.76 -1.92 -14.00
N LEU A 204 14.66 -2.00 -12.68
CA LEU A 204 13.71 -1.26 -11.89
C LEU A 204 14.43 -0.15 -11.12
N THR A 205 14.03 1.10 -11.32
CA THR A 205 14.56 2.24 -10.57
C THR A 205 13.52 2.79 -9.58
N TYR A 206 13.99 3.44 -8.55
CA TYR A 206 13.14 4.12 -7.57
C TYR A 206 12.21 5.16 -8.24
N GLN A 207 12.68 5.85 -9.27
CA GLN A 207 11.89 6.82 -10.03
C GLN A 207 10.69 6.17 -10.73
N HIS A 208 10.85 4.96 -11.28
CA HIS A 208 9.75 4.21 -11.91
C HIS A 208 8.68 3.87 -10.89
N ILE A 209 9.08 3.42 -9.70
CA ILE A 209 8.13 3.08 -8.63
C ILE A 209 7.34 4.31 -8.19
N ILE A 210 8.01 5.45 -7.99
CA ILE A 210 7.34 6.72 -7.61
C ILE A 210 6.36 7.17 -8.71
N SER A 211 6.74 7.06 -9.98
CA SER A 211 5.88 7.48 -11.10
C SER A 211 4.57 6.68 -11.13
N ILE A 212 4.64 5.38 -10.85
CA ILE A 212 3.45 4.53 -10.79
C ILE A 212 2.60 4.84 -9.58
N TYR A 213 3.23 5.01 -8.43
CA TYR A 213 2.52 5.38 -7.22
C TYR A 213 1.77 6.71 -7.41
N LYS A 214 2.41 7.69 -8.04
CA LYS A 214 1.78 8.97 -8.38
C LYS A 214 0.59 8.80 -9.33
N ASN A 215 0.76 8.07 -10.43
CA ASN A 215 -0.31 7.83 -11.38
C ASN A 215 -1.51 7.10 -10.74
N GLY A 216 -1.23 6.16 -9.86
CA GLY A 216 -2.27 5.46 -9.10
C GLY A 216 -3.03 6.39 -8.14
N LEU A 217 -2.36 7.31 -7.47
CA LEU A 217 -3.03 8.32 -6.63
C LEU A 217 -3.91 9.25 -7.46
N ASP A 218 -3.43 9.72 -8.60
CA ASP A 218 -4.20 10.60 -9.51
C ASP A 218 -5.46 9.90 -10.06
N GLU A 219 -5.41 8.60 -10.31
CA GLU A 219 -6.58 7.81 -10.74
C GLU A 219 -7.60 7.66 -9.61
N HIS A 220 -7.15 7.42 -8.38
CA HIS A 220 -8.01 7.33 -7.21
C HIS A 220 -8.71 8.66 -6.91
N GLU A 221 -8.00 9.78 -6.97
CA GLU A 221 -8.60 11.10 -6.78
C GLU A 221 -9.67 11.41 -7.85
N LYS A 222 -9.41 11.07 -9.12
CA LYS A 222 -10.40 11.23 -10.21
C LYS A 222 -11.64 10.37 -10.00
N GLN A 223 -11.49 9.12 -9.53
CA GLN A 223 -12.61 8.24 -9.23
C GLN A 223 -13.45 8.76 -8.06
N GLN A 224 -12.81 9.24 -6.99
CA GLN A 224 -13.52 9.85 -5.85
C GLN A 224 -14.24 11.14 -6.25
N ALA A 225 -13.62 11.99 -7.05
CA ALA A 225 -14.27 13.21 -7.57
C ALA A 225 -15.48 12.88 -8.44
N HIS A 226 -15.41 11.83 -9.27
CA HIS A 226 -16.54 11.41 -10.12
C HIS A 226 -17.71 10.86 -9.30
N ILE A 227 -17.44 10.12 -8.23
CA ILE A 227 -18.46 9.59 -7.30
C ILE A 227 -19.13 10.74 -6.54
N SER A 228 -18.36 11.75 -6.10
CA SER A 228 -18.90 12.90 -5.38
C SER A 228 -19.81 13.78 -6.26
N LEU A 229 -19.47 13.98 -7.52
CA LEU A 229 -20.29 14.74 -8.49
C LEU A 229 -21.60 14.03 -8.86
N ASN A 230 -21.60 12.71 -8.92
CA ASN A 230 -22.83 11.93 -9.15
C ASN A 230 -23.76 11.95 -7.93
N ARG A 231 -23.21 12.09 -6.72
CA ARG A 231 -24.01 12.21 -5.48
C ARG A 231 -24.70 13.55 -5.33
N GLN A 232 -24.23 14.60 -5.98
CA GLN A 232 -24.85 15.94 -5.96
C GLN A 232 -25.96 16.11 -7.03
N ARG A 233 -26.13 15.14 -7.93
CA ARG A 233 -27.16 15.18 -8.99
C ARG A 233 -28.38 14.30 -8.70
N LEU A 234 -28.48 13.65 -7.57
CA LEU A 234 -29.64 12.93 -7.04
C LEU A 234 -30.24 13.69 -5.84
#